data_f5f0d7ba943fb28f24ccf51363aa7921
#
_entry.id   f5f0d7ba943fb28f24ccf51363aa7921
#
_cell.length_a   1.000
_cell.length_b   1.000
_cell.length_c   1.000
_cell.angle_alpha   90.00
_cell.angle_beta   90.00
_cell.angle_gamma   90.00
#
_symmetry.space_group_name_H-M   'P 1'
#
loop_
_entity.id
_entity.type
_entity.pdbx_description
1 polymer ?
#
loop_
_entity_poly.entity_id
_entity_poly.type
_entity_poly.pdbx_seq_one_letter_code
_entity_poly.pdbx_strand_id
1 'polypeptide(L)'
;LKSLHSKDPDRIAYRLALATMYRKTGEPSKAIAVYRDSLELYPGSLELMVPYASTLLANGQAKEAYLQLKDSYTISDISNEKYNDPQIYKLLAQAAEAMGSNAQMHGAMSQYYHLNGFTRQAIQQLQLAKREPGLTDYETARISARLKELKDLLREEENQQ
;
A
#
# COMPACT_ATOMS: atom_id res chain seq x y z
N LEU A 1 15.61 26.56 0.93
CA LEU A 1 14.47 26.91 1.82
C LEU A 1 13.30 25.93 1.76
N LYS A 2 13.04 25.24 0.61
CA LYS A 2 11.96 24.24 0.49
C LYS A 2 12.21 22.93 1.26
N SER A 3 13.45 22.58 1.59
CA SER A 3 13.78 21.32 2.28
C SER A 3 13.65 21.38 3.81
N LEU A 4 13.53 22.55 4.39
CA LEU A 4 13.39 22.74 5.84
C LEU A 4 11.93 22.62 6.35
N HIS A 5 10.94 22.77 5.44
CA HIS A 5 9.52 22.69 5.80
C HIS A 5 8.96 21.26 5.87
N SER A 6 9.70 20.26 5.37
CA SER A 6 9.22 18.86 5.31
C SER A 6 9.42 18.06 6.60
N LYS A 7 10.01 18.67 7.66
CA LYS A 7 10.39 17.96 8.89
C LYS A 7 9.93 18.71 10.16
N ASP A 8 8.71 19.24 10.16
CA ASP A 8 8.12 19.76 11.40
C ASP A 8 7.13 18.70 11.94
N PRO A 9 7.58 17.78 12.82
CA PRO A 9 6.73 16.71 13.35
C PRO A 9 5.55 17.26 14.13
N ASP A 10 5.69 18.41 14.78
CA ASP A 10 4.61 19.01 15.56
C ASP A 10 3.44 19.44 14.66
N ARG A 11 3.72 19.92 13.47
CA ARG A 11 2.68 20.28 12.49
C ARG A 11 1.98 19.06 11.92
N ILE A 12 2.70 17.97 11.63
CA ILE A 12 2.11 16.71 11.17
C ILE A 12 1.26 16.12 12.29
N ALA A 13 1.77 16.07 13.52
CA ALA A 13 1.04 15.57 14.69
C ALA A 13 -0.27 16.34 14.94
N TYR A 14 -0.25 17.68 14.83
CA TYR A 14 -1.46 18.49 14.93
C TYR A 14 -2.49 18.16 13.85
N ARG A 15 -2.06 18.02 12.59
CA ARG A 15 -2.93 17.68 11.47
C ARG A 15 -3.53 16.28 11.62
N LEU A 16 -2.74 15.31 12.08
CA LEU A 16 -3.21 13.97 12.42
C LEU A 16 -4.25 13.99 13.53
N ALA A 17 -4.01 14.77 14.58
CA ALA A 17 -4.95 14.92 15.69
C ALA A 17 -6.27 15.55 15.22
N LEU A 18 -6.21 16.60 14.39
CA LEU A 18 -7.37 17.25 13.82
C LEU A 18 -8.20 16.31 12.92
N ALA A 19 -7.54 15.59 12.02
CA ALA A 19 -8.21 14.60 11.16
C ALA A 19 -8.82 13.46 11.99
N THR A 20 -8.11 13.00 13.03
CA THR A 20 -8.61 11.97 13.95
C THR A 20 -9.85 12.46 14.70
N MET A 21 -9.86 13.70 15.14
CA MET A 21 -11.04 14.31 15.77
C MET A 21 -12.23 14.29 14.81
N TYR A 22 -12.07 14.74 13.57
CA TYR A 22 -13.15 14.73 12.58
C TYR A 22 -13.67 13.31 12.28
N ARG A 23 -12.80 12.30 12.24
CA ARG A 23 -13.21 10.90 12.11
C ARG A 23 -14.07 10.44 13.29
N LYS A 24 -13.67 10.79 14.50
CA LYS A 24 -14.39 10.43 15.75
C LYS A 24 -15.74 11.13 15.88
N THR A 25 -15.87 12.35 15.35
CA THR A 25 -17.12 13.12 15.36
C THR A 25 -18.06 12.79 14.21
N GLY A 26 -17.71 11.80 13.35
CA GLY A 26 -18.55 11.41 12.23
C GLY A 26 -18.49 12.36 11.03
N GLU A 27 -17.42 13.11 10.91
CA GLU A 27 -17.18 14.08 9.82
C GLU A 27 -16.03 13.62 8.89
N PRO A 28 -16.15 12.43 8.23
CA PRO A 28 -15.05 11.86 7.44
C PRO A 28 -14.61 12.75 6.29
N SER A 29 -15.52 13.51 5.68
CA SER A 29 -15.19 14.45 4.59
C SER A 29 -14.24 15.55 5.05
N LYS A 30 -14.39 16.07 6.27
CA LYS A 30 -13.45 17.04 6.83
C LYS A 30 -12.09 16.41 7.15
N ALA A 31 -12.08 15.20 7.66
CA ALA A 31 -10.84 14.46 7.87
C ALA A 31 -10.08 14.24 6.56
N ILE A 32 -10.78 13.83 5.50
CA ILE A 32 -10.23 13.65 4.15
C ILE A 32 -9.61 14.96 3.63
N ALA A 33 -10.30 16.09 3.79
CA ALA A 33 -9.77 17.40 3.38
C ALA A 33 -8.48 17.73 4.14
N VAL A 34 -8.45 17.54 5.46
CA VAL A 34 -7.24 17.78 6.28
C VAL A 34 -6.07 16.90 5.81
N TYR A 35 -6.30 15.62 5.51
CA TYR A 35 -5.24 14.74 5.00
C TYR A 35 -4.73 15.17 3.63
N ARG A 36 -5.64 15.53 2.70
CA ARG A 36 -5.29 15.99 1.36
C ARG A 36 -4.41 17.23 1.42
N ASP A 37 -4.85 18.28 2.13
CA ASP A 37 -4.09 19.52 2.31
C ASP A 37 -2.74 19.27 3.01
N SER A 38 -2.71 18.26 3.90
CA SER A 38 -1.47 17.90 4.60
C SER A 38 -0.48 17.21 3.67
N LEU A 39 -0.93 16.33 2.78
CA LEU A 39 -0.09 15.64 1.80
C LEU A 39 0.43 16.57 0.70
N GLU A 40 -0.27 17.66 0.37
CA GLU A 40 0.26 18.72 -0.50
C GLU A 40 1.48 19.41 0.13
N LEU A 41 1.48 19.59 1.46
CA LEU A 41 2.57 20.22 2.19
C LEU A 41 3.70 19.22 2.53
N TYR A 42 3.34 17.96 2.77
CA TYR A 42 4.26 16.89 3.18
C TYR A 42 4.12 15.67 2.25
N PRO A 43 4.50 15.81 0.96
CA PRO A 43 4.34 14.75 -0.01
C PRO A 43 5.14 13.50 0.39
N GLY A 44 4.49 12.33 0.29
CA GLY A 44 5.08 11.05 0.61
C GLY A 44 5.28 10.79 2.12
N SER A 45 4.61 11.54 3.01
CA SER A 45 4.56 11.21 4.43
C SER A 45 3.67 9.99 4.67
N LEU A 46 4.28 8.86 5.08
CA LEU A 46 3.55 7.63 5.39
C LEU A 46 2.61 7.82 6.59
N GLU A 47 3.01 8.64 7.55
CA GLU A 47 2.21 8.98 8.74
C GLU A 47 0.86 9.62 8.37
N LEU A 48 0.82 10.35 7.25
CA LEU A 48 -0.41 10.94 6.73
C LEU A 48 -1.13 10.02 5.73
N MET A 49 -0.38 9.33 4.88
CA MET A 49 -0.91 8.53 3.77
C MET A 49 -1.69 7.31 4.26
N VAL A 50 -1.18 6.59 5.27
CA VAL A 50 -1.81 5.39 5.81
C VAL A 50 -3.19 5.71 6.43
N PRO A 51 -3.33 6.67 7.38
CA PRO A 51 -4.64 7.02 7.92
C PRO A 51 -5.56 7.70 6.90
N TYR A 52 -5.01 8.41 5.90
CA TYR A 52 -5.79 8.97 4.80
C TYR A 52 -6.46 7.85 3.97
N ALA A 53 -5.67 6.89 3.49
CA ALA A 53 -6.18 5.76 2.72
C ALA A 53 -7.20 4.93 3.52
N SER A 54 -6.95 4.69 4.81
CA SER A 54 -7.89 4.03 5.70
C SER A 54 -9.21 4.80 5.83
N THR A 55 -9.15 6.15 5.88
CA THR A 55 -10.34 7.00 5.97
C THR A 55 -11.13 7.00 4.66
N LEU A 56 -10.44 7.04 3.51
CA LEU A 56 -11.06 6.92 2.20
C LEU A 56 -11.79 5.59 2.03
N LEU A 57 -11.16 4.47 2.43
CA LEU A 57 -11.78 3.14 2.39
C LEU A 57 -13.03 3.07 3.27
N ALA A 58 -12.95 3.55 4.50
CA ALA A 58 -14.10 3.59 5.41
C ALA A 58 -15.26 4.46 4.88
N ASN A 59 -14.95 5.44 4.02
CA ASN A 59 -15.93 6.32 3.40
C ASN A 59 -16.36 5.84 1.98
N GLY A 60 -16.02 4.61 1.59
CA GLY A 60 -16.40 4.03 0.29
C GLY A 60 -15.62 4.56 -0.92
N GLN A 61 -14.54 5.32 -0.71
CA GLN A 61 -13.71 5.93 -1.76
C GLN A 61 -12.51 5.04 -2.12
N ALA A 62 -12.80 3.77 -2.44
CA ALA A 62 -11.78 2.74 -2.69
C ALA A 62 -10.82 3.11 -3.83
N LYS A 63 -11.34 3.69 -4.91
CA LYS A 63 -10.52 4.09 -6.06
C LYS A 63 -9.51 5.20 -5.69
N GLU A 64 -9.92 6.18 -4.90
CA GLU A 64 -9.03 7.25 -4.44
C GLU A 64 -7.97 6.70 -3.48
N ALA A 65 -8.38 5.83 -2.55
CA ALA A 65 -7.46 5.13 -1.66
C ALA A 65 -6.41 4.33 -2.44
N TYR A 66 -6.85 3.57 -3.44
CA TYR A 66 -5.95 2.81 -4.30
C TYR A 66 -4.94 3.70 -5.02
N LEU A 67 -5.37 4.81 -5.62
CA LEU A 67 -4.49 5.73 -6.33
C LEU A 67 -3.47 6.39 -5.40
N GLN A 68 -3.88 6.78 -4.18
CA GLN A 68 -2.96 7.35 -3.19
C GLN A 68 -1.87 6.37 -2.75
N LEU A 69 -2.19 5.08 -2.69
CA LEU A 69 -1.25 4.03 -2.28
C LEU A 69 -0.45 3.44 -3.45
N LYS A 70 -0.96 3.54 -4.68
CA LYS A 70 -0.39 2.89 -5.87
C LYS A 70 1.03 3.34 -6.17
N ASP A 71 1.36 4.62 -5.98
CA ASP A 71 2.70 5.14 -6.21
C ASP A 71 3.73 4.54 -5.23
N SER A 72 3.24 3.99 -4.11
CA SER A 72 4.03 3.20 -3.16
C SER A 72 4.27 1.76 -3.65
N TYR A 73 3.47 1.31 -4.61
CA TYR A 73 3.43 -0.05 -5.16
C TYR A 73 4.14 -0.15 -6.52
N THR A 74 5.19 0.58 -6.75
CA THR A 74 6.00 0.31 -7.94
C THR A 74 6.80 -0.97 -7.67
N ILE A 75 6.34 -2.09 -8.26
CA ILE A 75 6.92 -3.45 -8.10
C ILE A 75 8.42 -3.52 -8.48
N SER A 76 8.96 -2.47 -9.09
CA SER A 76 10.37 -2.38 -9.46
C SER A 76 11.30 -1.95 -8.33
N ASP A 77 10.78 -1.45 -7.21
CA ASP A 77 11.61 -0.94 -6.10
C ASP A 77 11.43 -1.77 -4.82
N ILE A 78 11.79 -3.05 -4.91
CA ILE A 78 12.00 -3.91 -3.71
C ILE A 78 13.12 -3.35 -2.82
N SER A 79 14.01 -2.52 -3.38
CA SER A 79 15.09 -1.84 -2.68
C SER A 79 14.68 -0.53 -2.00
N ASN A 80 13.44 -0.05 -2.18
CA ASN A 80 13.00 1.19 -1.56
C ASN A 80 12.47 0.91 -0.14
N GLU A 81 13.37 0.93 0.84
CA GLU A 81 13.07 0.75 2.26
C GLU A 81 11.95 1.69 2.79
N LYS A 82 11.68 2.79 2.08
CA LYS A 82 10.68 3.77 2.46
C LYS A 82 9.25 3.21 2.48
N TYR A 83 8.97 2.17 1.70
CA TYR A 83 7.64 1.58 1.58
C TYR A 83 7.55 0.13 2.06
N ASN A 84 8.46 -0.26 2.95
CA ASN A 84 8.46 -1.60 3.56
C ASN A 84 7.45 -1.76 4.71
N ASP A 85 6.43 -0.89 4.78
CA ASP A 85 5.36 -1.03 5.76
C ASP A 85 4.28 -2.00 5.23
N PRO A 86 4.10 -3.18 5.85
CA PRO A 86 3.07 -4.14 5.45
C PRO A 86 1.66 -3.54 5.47
N GLN A 87 1.39 -2.55 6.30
CA GLN A 87 0.08 -1.91 6.40
C GLN A 87 -0.35 -1.23 5.09
N ILE A 88 0.61 -0.67 4.34
CA ILE A 88 0.34 -0.07 3.02
C ILE A 88 -0.23 -1.11 2.08
N TYR A 89 0.41 -2.29 2.01
CA TYR A 89 -0.01 -3.36 1.10
C TYR A 89 -1.34 -3.99 1.52
N LYS A 90 -1.61 -4.05 2.82
CA LYS A 90 -2.91 -4.48 3.33
C LYS A 90 -4.03 -3.52 2.89
N LEU A 91 -3.83 -2.22 3.03
CA LEU A 91 -4.79 -1.20 2.59
C LEU A 91 -4.95 -1.20 1.07
N LEU A 92 -3.85 -1.38 0.33
CA LEU A 92 -3.88 -1.48 -1.13
C LEU A 92 -4.69 -2.69 -1.59
N ALA A 93 -4.54 -3.84 -0.92
CA ALA A 93 -5.34 -5.04 -1.18
C ALA A 93 -6.83 -4.79 -0.91
N GLN A 94 -7.17 -4.17 0.22
CA GLN A 94 -8.56 -3.82 0.56
C GLN A 94 -9.17 -2.86 -0.48
N ALA A 95 -8.40 -1.88 -0.93
CA ALA A 95 -8.85 -0.95 -1.97
C ALA A 95 -9.08 -1.66 -3.31
N ALA A 96 -8.17 -2.54 -3.72
CA ALA A 96 -8.29 -3.33 -4.94
C ALA A 96 -9.48 -4.31 -4.87
N GLU A 97 -9.70 -4.97 -3.73
CA GLU A 97 -10.85 -5.84 -3.48
C GLU A 97 -12.17 -5.06 -3.63
N ALA A 98 -12.29 -3.90 -2.97
CA ALA A 98 -13.48 -3.06 -3.05
C ALA A 98 -13.76 -2.52 -4.47
N MET A 99 -12.73 -2.50 -5.34
CA MET A 99 -12.86 -2.15 -6.76
C MET A 99 -13.13 -3.38 -7.66
N GLY A 100 -13.16 -4.59 -7.12
CA GLY A 100 -13.27 -5.83 -7.89
C GLY A 100 -12.01 -6.17 -8.70
N SER A 101 -10.86 -5.62 -8.32
CA SER A 101 -9.58 -5.80 -9.02
C SER A 101 -8.77 -6.94 -8.37
N ASN A 102 -9.21 -8.19 -8.57
CA ASN A 102 -8.66 -9.36 -7.90
C ASN A 102 -7.15 -9.56 -8.13
N ALA A 103 -6.69 -9.37 -9.35
CA ALA A 103 -5.26 -9.52 -9.66
C ALA A 103 -4.39 -8.55 -8.84
N GLN A 104 -4.82 -7.30 -8.73
CA GLN A 104 -4.14 -6.28 -7.94
C GLN A 104 -4.24 -6.58 -6.44
N MET A 105 -5.40 -7.07 -5.97
CA MET A 105 -5.60 -7.47 -4.58
C MET A 105 -4.63 -8.60 -4.21
N HIS A 106 -4.56 -9.65 -5.00
CA HIS A 106 -3.62 -10.76 -4.80
C HIS A 106 -2.16 -10.32 -4.90
N GLY A 107 -1.83 -9.41 -5.83
CA GLY A 107 -0.49 -8.83 -5.94
C GLY A 107 -0.07 -8.08 -4.66
N ALA A 108 -0.95 -7.24 -4.14
CA ALA A 108 -0.71 -6.51 -2.89
C ALA A 108 -0.61 -7.44 -1.68
N MET A 109 -1.49 -8.46 -1.58
CA MET A 109 -1.43 -9.47 -0.52
C MET A 109 -0.13 -10.29 -0.57
N SER A 110 0.39 -10.58 -1.77
CA SER A 110 1.69 -11.23 -1.89
C SER A 110 2.80 -10.41 -1.23
N GLN A 111 2.83 -9.10 -1.49
CA GLN A 111 3.83 -8.23 -0.89
C GLN A 111 3.64 -8.10 0.63
N TYR A 112 2.40 -8.01 1.10
CA TYR A 112 2.08 -8.04 2.53
C TYR A 112 2.67 -9.28 3.21
N TYR A 113 2.42 -10.47 2.64
CA TYR A 113 2.95 -11.72 3.20
C TYR A 113 4.47 -11.79 3.13
N HIS A 114 5.06 -11.36 2.02
CA HIS A 114 6.52 -11.34 1.87
C HIS A 114 7.20 -10.47 2.94
N LEU A 115 6.72 -9.25 3.17
CA LEU A 115 7.25 -8.34 4.19
C LEU A 115 7.08 -8.86 5.63
N ASN A 116 6.14 -9.75 5.85
CA ASN A 116 5.95 -10.43 7.15
C ASN A 116 6.72 -11.77 7.24
N GLY A 117 7.57 -12.12 6.28
CA GLY A 117 8.34 -13.36 6.27
C GLY A 117 7.55 -14.62 5.89
N PHE A 118 6.34 -14.46 5.34
CA PHE A 118 5.50 -15.56 4.93
C PHE A 118 5.67 -15.87 3.43
N THR A 119 6.88 -16.30 3.04
CA THR A 119 7.26 -16.47 1.63
C THR A 119 6.36 -17.45 0.88
N ARG A 120 5.94 -18.55 1.51
CA ARG A 120 5.01 -19.52 0.89
C ARG A 120 3.65 -18.92 0.59
N GLN A 121 3.08 -18.14 1.52
CA GLN A 121 1.80 -17.45 1.31
C GLN A 121 1.92 -16.37 0.24
N ALA A 122 3.04 -15.66 0.20
CA ALA A 122 3.31 -14.68 -0.87
C ALA A 122 3.29 -15.33 -2.26
N ILE A 123 3.93 -16.49 -2.41
CA ILE A 123 3.91 -17.28 -3.66
C ILE A 123 2.48 -17.70 -4.02
N GLN A 124 1.70 -18.19 -3.06
CA GLN A 124 0.31 -18.58 -3.30
C GLN A 124 -0.54 -17.42 -3.82
N GLN A 125 -0.39 -16.24 -3.23
CA GLN A 125 -1.11 -15.05 -3.69
C GLN A 125 -0.73 -14.66 -5.13
N LEU A 126 0.55 -14.68 -5.51
CA LEU A 126 0.94 -14.42 -6.90
C LEU A 126 0.44 -15.48 -7.88
N GLN A 127 0.32 -16.73 -7.45
CA GLN A 127 -0.28 -17.78 -8.27
C GLN A 127 -1.76 -17.52 -8.52
N LEU A 128 -2.49 -17.01 -7.53
CA LEU A 128 -3.88 -16.57 -7.68
C LEU A 128 -3.96 -15.37 -8.62
N ALA A 129 -3.13 -14.33 -8.39
CA ALA A 129 -3.06 -13.17 -9.28
C ALA A 129 -2.87 -13.58 -10.75
N LYS A 130 -1.98 -14.55 -11.01
CA LYS A 130 -1.66 -15.01 -12.38
C LYS A 130 -2.84 -15.71 -13.06
N ARG A 131 -3.79 -16.25 -12.31
CA ARG A 131 -4.97 -16.95 -12.83
C ARG A 131 -6.14 -16.02 -13.12
N GLU A 132 -6.07 -14.78 -12.66
CA GLU A 132 -7.13 -13.81 -12.89
C GLU A 132 -7.24 -13.47 -14.38
N PRO A 133 -8.48 -13.36 -14.90
CA PRO A 133 -8.70 -13.00 -16.29
C PRO A 133 -8.35 -11.55 -16.58
N GLY A 134 -8.02 -11.23 -17.83
CA GLY A 134 -7.83 -9.86 -18.29
C GLY A 134 -6.46 -9.26 -18.00
N LEU A 135 -5.49 -10.06 -17.52
CA LEU A 135 -4.11 -9.62 -17.39
C LEU A 135 -3.49 -9.33 -18.75
N THR A 136 -2.77 -8.22 -18.84
CA THR A 136 -1.91 -7.93 -19.99
C THR A 136 -0.67 -8.82 -19.98
N ASP A 137 0.00 -8.93 -21.13
CA ASP A 137 1.27 -9.66 -21.23
C ASP A 137 2.33 -9.08 -20.29
N TYR A 138 2.35 -7.76 -20.15
CA TYR A 138 3.25 -7.07 -19.22
C TYR A 138 2.98 -7.45 -17.75
N GLU A 139 1.71 -7.46 -17.32
CA GLU A 139 1.35 -7.87 -15.95
C GLU A 139 1.68 -9.34 -15.69
N THR A 140 1.38 -10.20 -16.67
CA THR A 140 1.71 -11.62 -16.60
C THR A 140 3.22 -11.86 -16.49
N ALA A 141 4.02 -11.15 -17.27
CA ALA A 141 5.48 -11.22 -17.20
C ALA A 141 6.01 -10.76 -15.83
N ARG A 142 5.50 -9.66 -15.31
CA ARG A 142 5.87 -9.13 -13.97
C ARG A 142 5.54 -10.12 -12.85
N ILE A 143 4.33 -10.66 -12.83
CA ILE A 143 3.92 -11.66 -11.85
C ILE A 143 4.82 -12.89 -11.94
N SER A 144 5.14 -13.33 -13.16
CA SER A 144 5.99 -14.51 -13.39
C SER A 144 7.44 -14.28 -12.92
N ALA A 145 7.99 -13.10 -13.15
CA ALA A 145 9.31 -12.72 -12.67
C ALA A 145 9.34 -12.72 -11.13
N ARG A 146 8.35 -12.11 -10.49
CA ARG A 146 8.26 -12.05 -9.03
C ARG A 146 8.05 -13.43 -8.41
N LEU A 147 7.25 -14.29 -9.05
CA LEU A 147 7.09 -15.70 -8.63
C LEU A 147 8.42 -16.46 -8.65
N LYS A 148 9.25 -16.21 -9.66
CA LYS A 148 10.59 -16.82 -9.73
C LYS A 148 11.45 -16.37 -8.55
N GLU A 149 11.54 -15.06 -8.33
CA GLU A 149 12.32 -14.49 -7.20
C GLU A 149 11.90 -15.07 -5.84
N LEU A 150 10.60 -15.09 -5.55
CA LEU A 150 10.11 -15.62 -4.27
C LEU A 150 10.34 -17.13 -4.12
N LYS A 151 10.30 -17.90 -5.21
CA LYS A 151 10.62 -19.32 -5.18
C LYS A 151 12.10 -19.58 -4.96
N ASP A 152 12.97 -18.76 -5.53
CA ASP A 152 14.41 -18.84 -5.31
C ASP A 152 14.74 -18.48 -3.85
N LEU A 153 14.12 -17.41 -3.32
CA LEU A 153 14.21 -17.03 -1.90
C LEU A 153 13.76 -18.19 -0.98
N LEU A 154 12.63 -18.82 -1.26
CA LEU A 154 12.12 -19.94 -0.45
C LEU A 154 13.09 -21.11 -0.43
N ARG A 155 13.74 -21.44 -1.54
CA ARG A 155 14.77 -22.49 -1.61
C ARG A 155 15.99 -22.14 -0.75
N GLU A 156 16.40 -20.87 -0.75
CA GLU A 156 17.49 -20.39 0.09
C GLU A 156 17.13 -20.50 1.57
N GLU A 157 15.92 -20.12 1.96
CA GLU A 157 15.40 -20.26 3.33
C GLU A 157 15.37 -21.73 3.79
N GLU A 158 14.95 -22.65 2.91
CA GLU A 158 14.89 -24.09 3.21
C GLU A 158 16.29 -24.74 3.32
N ASN A 159 17.26 -24.24 2.57
CA ASN A 159 18.65 -24.75 2.64
C ASN A 159 19.43 -24.25 3.87
N GLN A 160 18.94 -23.25 4.58
CA GLN A 160 19.57 -22.68 5.79
C GLN A 160 19.03 -23.29 7.10
N GLN A 161 18.02 -24.15 7.03
CA GLN A 161 17.40 -24.85 8.17
C GLN A 161 17.97 -26.26 8.31
#